data_e738129e066a9a7b74d8eb6974e5efce
#
_entry.id   e738129e066a9a7b74d8eb6974e5efce
#
_cell.length_a   1.000
_cell.length_b   1.000
_cell.length_c   1.000
_cell.angle_alpha   90.00
_cell.angle_beta   90.00
_cell.angle_gamma   90.00
#
_symmetry.space_group_name_H-M   'P 1'
#
loop_
_entity.id
_entity.type
_entity.pdbx_description
1 polymer ?
#
loop_
_entity_poly.entity_id
_entity_poly.type
_entity_poly.pdbx_seq_one_letter_code
_entity_poly.pdbx_strand_id
1 'polypeptide(L)'
;MKENLQNKVCLITGATNGIGEEAAKQIALMGAEIVFIARNQTKANQLNETIKSLTGRESTPIIADLSSQLEVKKAAEEFLSLNKPLHILLNNAGIMNTSRRETVDGLEEVFSVNHLAYYTLTLLLMDKLIASGPGRIVNVASGAHMFIKEINFEDLQSEKEYKTMHVYGQSKLANILFTRELSDKVQGKGITVNCLHPGFVNTGIGSNNSPTLGRILMALARPFSRKTDKGAETSIFLC
;
A
#
# COMPACT_ATOMS: atom_id res chain seq x y z
N MET A 1 -13.70 -13.85 16.07
CA MET A 1 -13.36 -14.98 15.15
C MET A 1 -12.54 -14.38 14.02
N LYS A 2 -11.38 -14.95 13.67
CA LYS A 2 -10.66 -14.55 12.45
C LYS A 2 -11.51 -15.01 11.26
N GLU A 3 -11.78 -14.12 10.32
CA GLU A 3 -12.50 -14.46 9.09
C GLU A 3 -11.69 -15.52 8.33
N ASN A 4 -12.37 -16.48 7.71
CA ASN A 4 -11.72 -17.49 6.88
C ASN A 4 -11.62 -16.97 5.45
N LEU A 5 -10.40 -16.79 4.94
CA LEU A 5 -10.12 -16.32 3.60
C LEU A 5 -9.75 -17.44 2.61
N GLN A 6 -10.11 -18.68 2.90
CA GLN A 6 -9.91 -19.79 1.97
C GLN A 6 -10.54 -19.47 0.61
N ASN A 7 -9.82 -19.83 -0.46
CA ASN A 7 -10.19 -19.54 -1.85
C ASN A 7 -10.30 -18.06 -2.22
N LYS A 8 -9.80 -17.15 -1.37
CA LYS A 8 -9.66 -15.73 -1.71
C LYS A 8 -8.25 -15.45 -2.21
N VAL A 9 -8.13 -14.57 -3.20
CA VAL A 9 -6.85 -14.06 -3.69
C VAL A 9 -6.72 -12.62 -3.23
N CYS A 10 -5.60 -12.31 -2.61
CA CYS A 10 -5.25 -10.97 -2.13
C CYS A 10 -4.02 -10.45 -2.86
N LEU A 11 -4.14 -9.29 -3.52
CA LEU A 11 -3.01 -8.56 -4.08
C LEU A 11 -2.59 -7.45 -3.10
N ILE A 12 -1.31 -7.45 -2.72
CA ILE A 12 -0.77 -6.52 -1.71
C ILE A 12 0.38 -5.72 -2.30
N THR A 13 0.35 -4.40 -2.15
CA THR A 13 1.49 -3.54 -2.49
C THR A 13 2.37 -3.28 -1.26
N GLY A 14 3.70 -3.27 -1.44
CA GLY A 14 4.64 -3.00 -0.35
C GLY A 14 4.68 -4.08 0.74
N ALA A 15 4.50 -5.32 0.37
CA ALA A 15 4.42 -6.48 1.28
C ALA A 15 5.77 -6.94 1.86
N THR A 16 6.91 -6.39 1.41
CA THR A 16 8.24 -6.89 1.81
C THR A 16 8.86 -6.19 3.01
N ASN A 17 8.10 -5.38 3.74
CA ASN A 17 8.54 -4.70 4.95
C ASN A 17 7.37 -4.23 5.81
N GLY A 18 7.58 -4.17 7.12
CA GLY A 18 6.70 -3.48 8.08
C GLY A 18 5.27 -4.02 8.10
N ILE A 19 4.30 -3.10 8.03
CA ILE A 19 2.85 -3.42 8.10
C ILE A 19 2.42 -4.34 6.96
N GLY A 20 2.90 -4.08 5.74
CA GLY A 20 2.53 -4.89 4.57
C GLY A 20 3.04 -6.33 4.65
N GLU A 21 4.24 -6.53 5.18
CA GLU A 21 4.81 -7.86 5.41
C GLU A 21 4.00 -8.63 6.45
N GLU A 22 3.68 -7.99 7.57
CA GLU A 22 2.87 -8.62 8.61
C GLU A 22 1.45 -8.92 8.12
N ALA A 23 0.83 -7.99 7.39
CA ALA A 23 -0.48 -8.21 6.77
C ALA A 23 -0.45 -9.41 5.80
N ALA A 24 0.56 -9.50 4.93
CA ALA A 24 0.72 -10.61 3.98
C ALA A 24 0.80 -11.96 4.70
N LYS A 25 1.61 -12.07 5.76
CA LYS A 25 1.73 -13.28 6.58
C LYS A 25 0.42 -13.68 7.24
N GLN A 26 -0.27 -12.74 7.87
CA GLN A 26 -1.51 -13.03 8.60
C GLN A 26 -2.66 -13.35 7.64
N ILE A 27 -2.80 -12.66 6.52
CA ILE A 27 -3.82 -12.93 5.49
C ILE A 27 -3.56 -14.32 4.86
N ALA A 28 -2.29 -14.69 4.64
CA ALA A 28 -1.93 -16.04 4.20
C ALA A 28 -2.32 -17.12 5.23
N LEU A 29 -2.08 -16.88 6.52
CA LEU A 29 -2.49 -17.78 7.62
C LEU A 29 -4.01 -17.91 7.74
N MET A 30 -4.78 -16.88 7.34
CA MET A 30 -6.25 -16.92 7.25
C MET A 30 -6.76 -17.73 6.04
N GLY A 31 -5.87 -18.20 5.18
CA GLY A 31 -6.19 -19.09 4.07
C GLY A 31 -6.15 -18.44 2.69
N ALA A 32 -5.94 -17.12 2.58
CA ALA A 32 -5.87 -16.48 1.28
C ALA A 32 -4.61 -16.88 0.49
N GLU A 33 -4.74 -16.88 -0.82
CA GLU A 33 -3.62 -16.89 -1.74
C GLU A 33 -3.06 -15.47 -1.85
N ILE A 34 -1.75 -15.32 -1.69
CA ILE A 34 -1.07 -14.02 -1.72
C ILE A 34 -0.37 -13.81 -3.06
N VAL A 35 -0.74 -12.74 -3.74
CA VAL A 35 0.05 -12.12 -4.80
C VAL A 35 0.54 -10.78 -4.25
N PHE A 36 1.78 -10.40 -4.50
CA PHE A 36 2.27 -9.14 -3.98
C PHE A 36 3.24 -8.43 -4.92
N ILE A 37 3.17 -7.09 -4.91
CA ILE A 37 4.07 -6.26 -5.71
C ILE A 37 5.22 -5.78 -4.81
N ALA A 38 6.45 -5.99 -5.29
CA ALA A 38 7.68 -5.59 -4.62
C ALA A 38 8.71 -5.09 -5.63
N ARG A 39 9.55 -4.12 -5.25
CA ARG A 39 10.64 -3.63 -6.12
C ARG A 39 11.96 -4.39 -5.96
N ASN A 40 12.10 -5.21 -4.93
CA ASN A 40 13.35 -5.91 -4.62
C ASN A 40 13.13 -7.43 -4.65
N GLN A 41 13.72 -8.09 -5.63
CA GLN A 41 13.60 -9.55 -5.83
C GLN A 41 14.07 -10.36 -4.63
N THR A 42 15.18 -9.97 -3.99
CA THR A 42 15.73 -10.72 -2.83
C THR A 42 14.74 -10.69 -1.66
N LYS A 43 14.17 -9.52 -1.35
CA LYS A 43 13.15 -9.41 -0.29
C LYS A 43 11.84 -10.11 -0.67
N ALA A 44 11.49 -10.11 -1.94
CA ALA A 44 10.33 -10.86 -2.43
C ALA A 44 10.50 -12.36 -2.22
N ASN A 45 11.67 -12.90 -2.55
CA ASN A 45 12.00 -14.30 -2.31
C ASN A 45 11.96 -14.64 -0.81
N GLN A 46 12.50 -13.78 0.05
CA GLN A 46 12.45 -13.96 1.51
C GLN A 46 11.03 -14.02 2.06
N LEU A 47 10.14 -13.13 1.58
CA LEU A 47 8.73 -13.15 1.98
C LEU A 47 8.03 -14.43 1.50
N ASN A 48 8.29 -14.85 0.24
CA ASN A 48 7.72 -16.09 -0.30
C ASN A 48 8.11 -17.31 0.54
N GLU A 49 9.40 -17.45 0.87
CA GLU A 49 9.89 -18.53 1.73
C GLU A 49 9.25 -18.46 3.14
N THR A 50 9.09 -17.26 3.69
CA THR A 50 8.42 -17.08 4.98
C THR A 50 6.97 -17.54 4.93
N ILE A 51 6.20 -17.11 3.92
CA ILE A 51 4.80 -17.51 3.74
C ILE A 51 4.70 -19.02 3.53
N LYS A 52 5.58 -19.60 2.71
CA LYS A 52 5.65 -21.04 2.47
C LYS A 52 5.91 -21.81 3.75
N SER A 53 6.86 -21.36 4.58
CA SER A 53 7.14 -21.97 5.88
C SER A 53 5.97 -21.92 6.84
N LEU A 54 5.21 -20.81 6.84
CA LEU A 54 4.06 -20.61 7.75
C LEU A 54 2.80 -21.37 7.33
N THR A 55 2.59 -21.55 6.01
CA THR A 55 1.29 -22.00 5.47
C THR A 55 1.38 -23.27 4.62
N GLY A 56 2.58 -23.70 4.25
CA GLY A 56 2.81 -24.77 3.26
C GLY A 56 2.52 -24.34 1.81
N ARG A 57 2.15 -23.07 1.56
CA ARG A 57 1.77 -22.56 0.23
C ARG A 57 2.70 -21.43 -0.19
N GLU A 58 2.99 -21.38 -1.48
CA GLU A 58 3.78 -20.29 -2.06
C GLU A 58 2.91 -19.05 -2.29
N SER A 59 3.54 -17.88 -2.26
CA SER A 59 2.97 -16.62 -2.73
C SER A 59 3.57 -16.26 -4.10
N THR A 60 2.90 -15.40 -4.85
CA THR A 60 3.34 -14.99 -6.19
C THR A 60 3.88 -13.55 -6.14
N PRO A 61 5.19 -13.33 -6.24
CA PRO A 61 5.74 -11.98 -6.37
C PRO A 61 5.60 -11.44 -7.79
N ILE A 62 5.24 -10.17 -7.90
CA ILE A 62 5.33 -9.35 -9.11
C ILE A 62 6.38 -8.28 -8.84
N ILE A 63 7.40 -8.18 -9.69
CA ILE A 63 8.49 -7.22 -9.46
C ILE A 63 8.25 -5.96 -10.27
N ALA A 64 7.98 -4.85 -9.55
CA ALA A 64 7.75 -3.54 -10.15
C ALA A 64 8.10 -2.40 -9.20
N ASP A 65 8.60 -1.29 -9.74
CA ASP A 65 8.76 -0.02 -9.03
C ASP A 65 7.50 0.83 -9.16
N LEU A 66 6.80 1.00 -8.06
CA LEU A 66 5.55 1.78 -8.02
C LEU A 66 5.75 3.29 -8.19
N SER A 67 6.99 3.77 -8.30
CA SER A 67 7.28 5.16 -8.70
C SER A 67 7.10 5.39 -10.20
N SER A 68 7.14 4.33 -11.03
CA SER A 68 6.89 4.40 -12.47
C SER A 68 5.47 3.96 -12.80
N GLN A 69 4.70 4.84 -13.44
CA GLN A 69 3.34 4.53 -13.89
C GLN A 69 3.32 3.42 -14.95
N LEU A 70 4.36 3.34 -15.77
CA LEU A 70 4.52 2.24 -16.73
C LEU A 70 4.70 0.89 -16.03
N GLU A 71 5.49 0.85 -14.95
CA GLU A 71 5.69 -0.39 -14.18
C GLU A 71 4.44 -0.77 -13.38
N VAL A 72 3.69 0.20 -12.85
CA VAL A 72 2.37 -0.05 -12.23
C VAL A 72 1.42 -0.71 -13.24
N LYS A 73 1.38 -0.20 -14.47
CA LYS A 73 0.56 -0.79 -15.54
C LYS A 73 1.00 -2.21 -15.86
N LYS A 74 2.32 -2.45 -16.06
CA LYS A 74 2.85 -3.80 -16.30
C LYS A 74 2.54 -4.76 -15.16
N ALA A 75 2.63 -4.31 -13.91
CA ALA A 75 2.27 -5.14 -12.75
C ALA A 75 0.79 -5.52 -12.74
N ALA A 76 -0.11 -4.62 -13.14
CA ALA A 76 -1.52 -4.95 -13.32
C ALA A 76 -1.73 -5.97 -14.44
N GLU A 77 -1.08 -5.78 -15.59
CA GLU A 77 -1.13 -6.69 -16.73
C GLU A 77 -0.58 -8.09 -16.36
N GLU A 78 0.54 -8.14 -15.62
CA GLU A 78 1.12 -9.39 -15.11
C GLU A 78 0.13 -10.10 -14.16
N PHE A 79 -0.49 -9.37 -13.22
CA PHE A 79 -1.53 -9.95 -12.37
C PHE A 79 -2.69 -10.52 -13.18
N LEU A 80 -3.18 -9.79 -14.18
CA LEU A 80 -4.27 -10.24 -15.05
C LEU A 80 -3.90 -11.50 -15.84
N SER A 81 -2.63 -11.62 -16.27
CA SER A 81 -2.12 -12.79 -17.00
C SER A 81 -2.07 -14.07 -16.16
N LEU A 82 -2.05 -13.96 -14.83
CA LEU A 82 -2.15 -15.10 -13.93
C LEU A 82 -3.51 -15.82 -14.00
N ASN A 83 -4.51 -15.20 -14.63
CA ASN A 83 -5.89 -15.72 -14.71
C ASN A 83 -6.53 -16.07 -13.35
N LYS A 84 -6.02 -15.50 -12.25
CA LYS A 84 -6.56 -15.68 -10.90
C LYS A 84 -7.70 -14.71 -10.64
N PRO A 85 -8.70 -15.03 -9.80
CA PRO A 85 -9.64 -14.04 -9.30
C PRO A 85 -8.92 -13.00 -8.43
N LEU A 86 -9.51 -11.83 -8.25
CA LEU A 86 -9.03 -10.81 -7.32
C LEU A 86 -10.15 -10.47 -6.34
N HIS A 87 -10.01 -10.87 -5.09
CA HIS A 87 -11.02 -10.62 -4.06
C HIS A 87 -10.64 -9.46 -3.15
N ILE A 88 -9.33 -9.25 -2.93
CA ILE A 88 -8.83 -8.24 -2.01
C ILE A 88 -7.67 -7.50 -2.68
N LEU A 89 -7.77 -6.17 -2.76
CA LEU A 89 -6.67 -5.30 -3.15
C LEU A 89 -6.25 -4.46 -1.94
N LEU A 90 -5.08 -4.76 -1.37
CA LEU A 90 -4.49 -4.00 -0.27
C LEU A 90 -3.41 -3.05 -0.83
N ASN A 91 -3.80 -1.81 -1.04
CA ASN A 91 -2.90 -0.71 -1.38
C ASN A 91 -2.20 -0.23 -0.10
N ASN A 92 -0.98 -0.74 0.15
CA ASN A 92 -0.24 -0.47 1.38
C ASN A 92 1.12 0.20 1.14
N ALA A 93 1.71 0.07 -0.06
CA ALA A 93 3.01 0.68 -0.36
C ALA A 93 3.04 2.17 -0.01
N GLY A 94 4.13 2.63 0.56
CA GLY A 94 4.27 4.04 0.88
C GLY A 94 5.69 4.41 1.23
N ILE A 95 6.06 5.63 0.88
CA ILE A 95 7.36 6.24 1.16
C ILE A 95 7.19 7.64 1.75
N MET A 96 8.26 8.14 2.33
CA MET A 96 8.39 9.53 2.77
C MET A 96 9.82 9.98 2.49
N ASN A 97 9.97 11.11 1.82
CA ASN A 97 11.25 11.69 1.46
C ASN A 97 11.50 12.99 2.24
N THR A 98 12.76 13.26 2.56
CA THR A 98 13.18 14.50 3.24
C THR A 98 13.41 15.67 2.28
N SER A 99 13.47 15.39 0.98
CA SER A 99 13.59 16.36 -0.11
C SER A 99 12.79 15.90 -1.31
N ARG A 100 12.40 16.82 -2.19
CA ARG A 100 11.73 16.51 -3.44
C ARG A 100 12.61 15.59 -4.29
N ARG A 101 11.98 14.54 -4.78
CA ARG A 101 12.55 13.64 -5.79
C ARG A 101 11.54 13.51 -6.92
N GLU A 102 12.04 13.40 -8.10
CA GLU A 102 11.24 13.23 -9.31
C GLU A 102 11.37 11.80 -9.82
N THR A 103 10.27 11.23 -10.24
CA THR A 103 10.22 9.91 -10.85
C THR A 103 10.64 9.98 -12.32
N VAL A 104 10.79 8.82 -12.95
CA VAL A 104 11.04 8.71 -14.40
C VAL A 104 9.90 9.30 -15.26
N ASP A 105 8.72 9.46 -14.67
CA ASP A 105 7.54 10.06 -15.31
C ASP A 105 7.42 11.57 -15.07
N GLY A 106 8.41 12.20 -14.43
CA GLY A 106 8.38 13.65 -14.11
C GLY A 106 7.47 14.01 -12.94
N LEU A 107 7.10 13.06 -12.10
CA LEU A 107 6.17 13.25 -10.98
C LEU A 107 6.91 13.33 -9.64
N GLU A 108 6.32 14.01 -8.64
CA GLU A 108 6.85 13.97 -7.28
C GLU A 108 6.71 12.54 -6.72
N GLU A 109 7.82 11.99 -6.22
CA GLU A 109 7.95 10.54 -5.92
C GLU A 109 6.99 10.08 -4.81
N VAL A 110 6.78 10.89 -3.75
CA VAL A 110 5.89 10.50 -2.64
C VAL A 110 4.44 10.49 -3.10
N PHE A 111 4.01 11.49 -3.87
CA PHE A 111 2.67 11.53 -4.44
C PHE A 111 2.44 10.40 -5.44
N SER A 112 3.46 10.12 -6.29
CA SER A 112 3.40 9.04 -7.27
C SER A 112 3.23 7.68 -6.60
N VAL A 113 4.10 7.33 -5.66
CA VAL A 113 4.06 6.01 -4.99
C VAL A 113 2.88 5.86 -4.05
N ASN A 114 2.59 6.88 -3.23
CA ASN A 114 1.60 6.77 -2.16
C ASN A 114 0.16 6.91 -2.66
N HIS A 115 -0.05 7.58 -3.79
CA HIS A 115 -1.39 7.88 -4.30
C HIS A 115 -1.61 7.43 -5.74
N LEU A 116 -0.81 7.91 -6.69
CA LEU A 116 -1.07 7.62 -8.11
C LEU A 116 -0.93 6.13 -8.42
N ALA A 117 0.00 5.42 -7.78
CA ALA A 117 0.11 3.98 -7.92
C ALA A 117 -1.15 3.24 -7.42
N TYR A 118 -1.74 3.68 -6.28
CA TYR A 118 -2.99 3.13 -5.78
C TYR A 118 -4.15 3.37 -6.76
N TYR A 119 -4.26 4.61 -7.23
CA TYR A 119 -5.26 5.02 -8.20
C TYR A 119 -5.18 4.18 -9.48
N THR A 120 -4.02 4.17 -10.12
CA THR A 120 -3.78 3.48 -11.38
C THR A 120 -4.01 1.98 -11.26
N LEU A 121 -3.40 1.34 -10.26
CA LEU A 121 -3.53 -0.10 -10.02
C LEU A 121 -5.00 -0.50 -9.76
N THR A 122 -5.70 0.28 -8.94
CA THR A 122 -7.10 0.03 -8.62
C THR A 122 -7.99 0.12 -9.86
N LEU A 123 -7.82 1.13 -10.70
CA LEU A 123 -8.62 1.28 -11.91
C LEU A 123 -8.35 0.17 -12.92
N LEU A 124 -7.09 -0.20 -13.13
CA LEU A 124 -6.72 -1.27 -14.06
C LEU A 124 -7.23 -2.66 -13.64
N LEU A 125 -7.41 -2.87 -12.33
CA LEU A 125 -7.88 -4.14 -11.79
C LEU A 125 -9.37 -4.15 -11.42
N MET A 126 -10.09 -3.05 -11.64
CA MET A 126 -11.49 -2.90 -11.21
C MET A 126 -12.42 -3.95 -11.81
N ASP A 127 -12.34 -4.19 -13.10
CA ASP A 127 -13.18 -5.19 -13.77
C ASP A 127 -12.91 -6.60 -13.23
N LYS A 128 -11.65 -6.90 -12.91
CA LYS A 128 -11.28 -8.17 -12.30
C LYS A 128 -11.84 -8.33 -10.89
N LEU A 129 -11.79 -7.25 -10.07
CA LEU A 129 -12.42 -7.22 -8.75
C LEU A 129 -13.92 -7.47 -8.84
N ILE A 130 -14.62 -6.78 -9.73
CA ILE A 130 -16.07 -6.93 -9.93
C ILE A 130 -16.42 -8.36 -10.39
N ALA A 131 -15.68 -8.89 -11.36
CA ALA A 131 -15.92 -10.24 -11.90
C ALA A 131 -15.64 -11.37 -10.91
N SER A 132 -14.84 -11.12 -9.87
CA SER A 132 -14.43 -12.14 -8.88
C SER A 132 -15.44 -12.36 -7.74
N GLY A 133 -16.55 -11.61 -7.73
CA GLY A 133 -17.55 -11.66 -6.65
C GLY A 133 -17.25 -10.65 -5.54
N PRO A 134 -17.78 -10.79 -4.32
CA PRO A 134 -17.61 -9.78 -3.28
C PRO A 134 -16.13 -9.41 -3.08
N GLY A 135 -15.81 -8.15 -3.41
CA GLY A 135 -14.43 -7.67 -3.41
C GLY A 135 -14.20 -6.58 -2.36
N ARG A 136 -12.94 -6.44 -1.94
CA ARG A 136 -12.51 -5.44 -0.96
C ARG A 136 -11.31 -4.67 -1.48
N ILE A 137 -11.39 -3.35 -1.42
CA ILE A 137 -10.27 -2.44 -1.68
C ILE A 137 -9.93 -1.76 -0.36
N VAL A 138 -8.70 -1.90 0.07
CA VAL A 138 -8.21 -1.34 1.33
C VAL A 138 -7.03 -0.41 1.04
N ASN A 139 -7.19 0.89 1.32
CA ASN A 139 -6.18 1.91 1.07
C ASN A 139 -5.53 2.34 2.39
N VAL A 140 -4.22 2.19 2.50
CA VAL A 140 -3.49 2.62 3.69
C VAL A 140 -3.20 4.12 3.62
N ALA A 141 -3.95 4.90 4.41
CA ALA A 141 -3.73 6.31 4.66
C ALA A 141 -2.76 6.53 5.85
N SER A 142 -2.80 7.68 6.49
CA SER A 142 -2.02 8.01 7.68
C SER A 142 -2.69 9.13 8.47
N GLY A 143 -2.50 9.17 9.79
CA GLY A 143 -2.86 10.31 10.62
C GLY A 143 -2.22 11.64 10.18
N ALA A 144 -1.18 11.59 9.35
CA ALA A 144 -0.56 12.79 8.77
C ALA A 144 -1.52 13.64 7.93
N HIS A 145 -2.62 13.07 7.42
CA HIS A 145 -3.65 13.83 6.71
C HIS A 145 -4.27 14.95 7.57
N MET A 146 -4.30 14.77 8.89
CA MET A 146 -4.86 15.77 9.81
C MET A 146 -4.11 17.11 9.84
N PHE A 147 -2.87 17.12 9.37
CA PHE A 147 -2.06 18.33 9.24
C PHE A 147 -2.29 19.06 7.92
N ILE A 148 -3.15 18.52 7.04
CA ILE A 148 -3.43 19.05 5.71
C ILE A 148 -4.88 19.48 5.65
N LYS A 149 -5.12 20.77 5.37
CA LYS A 149 -6.48 21.31 5.26
C LYS A 149 -7.15 20.93 3.94
N GLU A 150 -6.37 20.97 2.85
CA GLU A 150 -6.85 20.75 1.49
C GLU A 150 -5.70 20.27 0.59
N ILE A 151 -6.04 19.71 -0.56
CA ILE A 151 -5.06 19.39 -1.61
C ILE A 151 -4.61 20.69 -2.28
N ASN A 152 -3.31 20.93 -2.33
CA ASN A 152 -2.74 22.06 -3.04
C ASN A 152 -2.66 21.77 -4.55
N PHE A 153 -3.73 22.06 -5.27
CA PHE A 153 -3.78 21.85 -6.72
C PHE A 153 -2.89 22.82 -7.50
N GLU A 154 -2.54 23.99 -6.92
CA GLU A 154 -1.67 24.98 -7.55
C GLU A 154 -0.18 24.59 -7.51
N ASP A 155 0.18 23.61 -6.67
CA ASP A 155 1.52 23.07 -6.55
C ASP A 155 1.47 21.59 -6.13
N LEU A 156 0.69 20.78 -6.86
CA LEU A 156 0.46 19.36 -6.54
C LEU A 156 1.76 18.55 -6.53
N GLN A 157 2.74 18.97 -7.35
CA GLN A 157 4.04 18.31 -7.47
C GLN A 157 5.09 18.88 -6.51
N SER A 158 4.70 19.85 -5.63
CA SER A 158 5.59 20.49 -4.66
C SER A 158 6.88 21.03 -5.28
N GLU A 159 6.76 21.67 -6.43
CA GLU A 159 7.86 22.26 -7.18
C GLU A 159 8.31 23.61 -6.57
N LYS A 160 7.35 24.38 -6.03
CA LYS A 160 7.59 25.69 -5.42
C LYS A 160 8.15 25.55 -4.02
N GLU A 161 7.61 24.62 -3.23
CA GLU A 161 8.04 24.39 -1.86
C GLU A 161 7.85 22.90 -1.47
N TYR A 162 8.91 22.28 -0.94
CA TYR A 162 8.87 20.91 -0.44
C TYR A 162 8.96 20.86 1.08
N LYS A 163 7.86 20.49 1.72
CA LYS A 163 7.81 20.21 3.16
C LYS A 163 7.42 18.75 3.37
N THR A 164 8.34 17.93 3.87
CA THR A 164 8.21 16.48 4.05
C THR A 164 6.84 16.05 4.60
N MET A 165 6.43 16.62 5.74
CA MET A 165 5.16 16.24 6.38
C MET A 165 3.94 16.73 5.61
N HIS A 166 4.05 17.85 4.90
CA HIS A 166 2.98 18.36 4.05
C HIS A 166 2.77 17.45 2.83
N VAL A 167 3.84 17.16 2.09
CA VAL A 167 3.79 16.28 0.89
C VAL A 167 3.27 14.90 1.26
N TYR A 168 3.82 14.30 2.31
CA TYR A 168 3.34 13.00 2.81
C TYR A 168 1.87 13.06 3.25
N GLY A 169 1.50 14.06 4.05
CA GLY A 169 0.12 14.24 4.51
C GLY A 169 -0.86 14.46 3.35
N GLN A 170 -0.47 15.25 2.34
CA GLN A 170 -1.25 15.47 1.13
C GLN A 170 -1.49 14.18 0.35
N SER A 171 -0.46 13.33 0.17
CA SER A 171 -0.61 12.03 -0.48
C SER A 171 -1.58 11.12 0.27
N LYS A 172 -1.62 11.22 1.61
CA LYS A 172 -2.52 10.41 2.45
C LYS A 172 -3.94 10.97 2.53
N LEU A 173 -4.11 12.29 2.44
CA LEU A 173 -5.42 12.93 2.25
C LEU A 173 -6.01 12.53 0.88
N ALA A 174 -5.19 12.53 -0.17
CA ALA A 174 -5.62 12.09 -1.50
C ALA A 174 -6.16 10.63 -1.49
N ASN A 175 -5.53 9.74 -0.71
CA ASN A 175 -6.03 8.36 -0.55
C ASN A 175 -7.41 8.31 0.16
N ILE A 176 -7.66 9.17 1.13
CA ILE A 176 -8.97 9.25 1.80
C ILE A 176 -10.04 9.75 0.83
N LEU A 177 -9.75 10.82 0.09
CA LEU A 177 -10.68 11.38 -0.90
C LEU A 177 -10.95 10.39 -2.03
N PHE A 178 -9.92 9.72 -2.54
CA PHE A 178 -10.05 8.66 -3.53
C PHE A 178 -10.92 7.51 -3.02
N THR A 179 -10.71 7.06 -1.79
CA THR A 179 -11.51 5.99 -1.18
C THR A 179 -12.98 6.36 -1.13
N ARG A 180 -13.30 7.57 -0.70
CA ARG A 180 -14.67 8.07 -0.61
C ARG A 180 -15.33 8.10 -1.99
N GLU A 181 -14.70 8.77 -2.94
CA GLU A 181 -15.21 8.89 -4.31
C GLU A 181 -15.38 7.52 -4.98
N LEU A 182 -14.41 6.63 -4.78
CA LEU A 182 -14.47 5.29 -5.35
C LEU A 182 -15.59 4.46 -4.72
N SER A 183 -15.80 4.56 -3.40
CA SER A 183 -16.88 3.86 -2.71
C SER A 183 -18.25 4.22 -3.30
N ASP A 184 -18.48 5.51 -3.61
CA ASP A 184 -19.72 5.96 -4.24
C ASP A 184 -19.86 5.41 -5.68
N LYS A 185 -18.76 5.40 -6.45
CA LYS A 185 -18.73 4.90 -7.84
C LYS A 185 -18.95 3.39 -7.99
N VAL A 186 -18.58 2.61 -6.98
CA VAL A 186 -18.75 1.15 -7.01
C VAL A 186 -19.98 0.66 -6.24
N GLN A 187 -20.84 1.56 -5.81
CA GLN A 187 -22.07 1.22 -5.12
C GLN A 187 -22.91 0.24 -5.95
N GLY A 188 -23.39 -0.82 -5.32
CA GLY A 188 -24.16 -1.89 -6.00
C GLY A 188 -23.32 -2.89 -6.81
N LYS A 189 -21.99 -2.73 -6.93
CA LYS A 189 -21.12 -3.65 -7.68
C LYS A 189 -20.52 -4.77 -6.83
N GLY A 190 -20.94 -4.91 -5.58
CA GLY A 190 -20.41 -5.94 -4.67
C GLY A 190 -18.98 -5.67 -4.18
N ILE A 191 -18.49 -4.44 -4.33
CA ILE A 191 -17.16 -4.01 -3.86
C ILE A 191 -17.30 -3.09 -2.65
N THR A 192 -16.52 -3.34 -1.62
CA THR A 192 -16.32 -2.40 -0.51
C THR A 192 -14.99 -1.68 -0.65
N VAL A 193 -14.97 -0.38 -0.39
CA VAL A 193 -13.76 0.45 -0.44
C VAL A 193 -13.57 1.12 0.90
N ASN A 194 -12.46 0.81 1.56
CA ASN A 194 -12.14 1.33 2.88
C ASN A 194 -10.75 1.96 2.90
N CYS A 195 -10.55 2.94 3.75
CA CYS A 195 -9.23 3.42 4.10
C CYS A 195 -9.02 3.36 5.61
N LEU A 196 -7.75 3.26 6.00
CA LEU A 196 -7.35 3.22 7.39
C LEU A 196 -6.07 4.03 7.62
N HIS A 197 -5.82 4.41 8.86
CA HIS A 197 -4.48 4.75 9.31
C HIS A 197 -4.01 3.73 10.37
N PRO A 198 -2.77 3.22 10.28
CA PRO A 198 -2.31 2.12 11.14
C PRO A 198 -1.90 2.58 12.55
N GLY A 199 -2.09 3.86 12.87
CA GLY A 199 -1.49 4.48 14.05
C GLY A 199 -0.04 4.88 13.80
N PHE A 200 0.67 5.26 14.86
CA PHE A 200 2.10 5.53 14.80
C PHE A 200 2.86 4.21 14.96
N VAL A 201 3.32 3.66 13.84
CA VAL A 201 4.00 2.34 13.78
C VAL A 201 5.47 2.56 13.44
N ASN A 202 6.36 1.84 14.12
CA ASN A 202 7.77 1.83 13.80
C ASN A 202 8.00 1.02 12.51
N THR A 203 7.76 1.65 11.37
CA THR A 203 8.05 1.10 10.05
C THR A 203 9.31 1.76 9.49
N GLY A 204 9.98 1.12 8.55
CA GLY A 204 11.12 1.71 7.84
C GLY A 204 10.78 2.92 6.95
N ILE A 205 9.55 3.46 7.02
CA ILE A 205 9.13 4.67 6.31
C ILE A 205 9.97 5.84 6.79
N GLY A 206 10.73 6.46 5.90
CA GLY A 206 11.63 7.57 6.22
C GLY A 206 13.04 7.18 6.70
N SER A 207 13.31 5.91 7.05
CA SER A 207 14.66 5.49 7.44
C SER A 207 15.61 5.29 6.25
N ASN A 208 15.08 4.96 5.09
CA ASN A 208 15.87 4.65 3.89
C ASN A 208 16.49 5.89 3.22
N ASN A 209 15.99 7.09 3.51
CA ASN A 209 16.40 8.33 2.85
C ASN A 209 16.74 9.45 3.84
N SER A 210 16.77 9.18 5.15
CA SER A 210 17.03 10.20 6.17
C SER A 210 18.50 10.31 6.50
N PRO A 211 19.06 11.53 6.55
CA PRO A 211 20.36 11.79 7.19
C PRO A 211 20.34 11.30 8.65
N THR A 212 21.53 11.15 9.24
CA THR A 212 21.75 10.63 10.61
C THR A 212 20.80 11.22 11.67
N LEU A 213 20.42 12.51 11.53
CA LEU A 213 19.51 13.20 12.44
C LEU A 213 18.07 12.63 12.39
N GLY A 214 17.55 12.31 11.20
CA GLY A 214 16.23 11.68 11.05
C GLY A 214 16.18 10.29 11.68
N ARG A 215 17.28 9.53 11.59
CA ARG A 215 17.41 8.22 12.25
C ARG A 215 17.42 8.34 13.78
N ILE A 216 18.06 9.38 14.33
CA ILE A 216 18.08 9.65 15.77
C ILE A 216 16.70 10.04 16.28
N LEU A 217 15.99 10.94 15.59
CA LEU A 217 14.62 11.34 15.93
C LEU A 217 13.66 10.15 15.89
N MET A 218 13.76 9.29 14.87
CA MET A 218 12.96 8.05 14.81
C MET A 218 13.32 7.05 15.91
N ALA A 219 14.61 6.98 16.31
CA ALA A 219 15.03 6.14 17.41
C ALA A 219 14.45 6.62 18.76
N LEU A 220 14.39 7.93 18.98
CA LEU A 220 13.77 8.54 20.17
C LEU A 220 12.24 8.37 20.21
N ALA A 221 11.59 8.28 19.06
CA ALA A 221 10.14 8.04 18.95
C ALA A 221 9.75 6.55 19.10
N ARG A 222 10.72 5.61 19.05
CA ARG A 222 10.50 4.16 19.17
C ARG A 222 9.69 3.72 20.39
N PRO A 223 9.89 4.25 21.60
CA PRO A 223 9.12 3.84 22.79
C PRO A 223 7.62 4.11 22.67
N PHE A 224 7.22 5.10 21.84
CA PHE A 224 5.82 5.51 21.64
C PHE A 224 5.20 4.89 20.37
N SER A 225 5.97 4.13 19.60
CA SER A 225 5.49 3.51 18.37
C SER A 225 4.85 2.14 18.66
N ARG A 226 3.75 1.85 17.98
CA ARG A 226 3.16 0.51 17.96
C ARG A 226 4.08 -0.46 17.23
N LYS A 227 4.08 -1.72 17.65
CA LYS A 227 4.72 -2.80 16.90
C LYS A 227 3.99 -3.01 15.56
N THR A 228 4.66 -3.59 14.58
CA THR A 228 4.13 -3.83 13.23
C THR A 228 2.91 -4.75 13.23
N ASP A 229 2.84 -5.73 14.13
CA ASP A 229 1.69 -6.59 14.35
C ASP A 229 0.43 -5.80 14.68
N LYS A 230 0.52 -4.88 15.66
CA LYS A 230 -0.57 -3.98 16.03
C LYS A 230 -0.94 -2.98 14.93
N GLY A 231 0.04 -2.54 14.14
CA GLY A 231 -0.19 -1.67 12.99
C GLY A 231 -0.92 -2.36 11.84
N ALA A 232 -0.72 -3.66 11.68
CA ALA A 232 -1.35 -4.46 10.62
C ALA A 232 -2.79 -4.88 10.95
N GLU A 233 -3.20 -4.89 12.24
CA GLU A 233 -4.50 -5.40 12.68
C GLU A 233 -5.69 -4.82 11.88
N THR A 234 -5.72 -3.51 11.69
CA THR A 234 -6.82 -2.87 10.95
C THR A 234 -6.79 -3.22 9.46
N SER A 235 -5.60 -3.31 8.85
CA SER A 235 -5.46 -3.78 7.46
C SER A 235 -5.99 -5.20 7.30
N ILE A 236 -5.63 -6.09 8.23
CA ILE A 236 -6.05 -7.49 8.24
C ILE A 236 -7.57 -7.61 8.47
N PHE A 237 -8.13 -6.78 9.36
CA PHE A 237 -9.56 -6.78 9.67
C PHE A 237 -10.41 -6.34 8.46
N LEU A 238 -9.91 -5.38 7.67
CA LEU A 238 -10.61 -4.86 6.50
C LEU A 238 -10.43 -5.76 5.25
N CYS A 239 -9.44 -6.62 5.25
CA CYS A 239 -9.20 -7.61 4.19
C CYS A 239 -10.03 -8.87 4.42
#